data_bb5e0d0d9f8c182a95e6e2a1764c29fb
#
_entry.id   bb5e0d0d9f8c182a95e6e2a1764c29fb
#
_cell.length_a   1.000
_cell.length_b   1.000
_cell.length_c   1.000
_cell.angle_alpha   90.00
_cell.angle_beta   90.00
_cell.angle_gamma   90.00
#
_symmetry.space_group_name_H-M   'P 1'
#
loop_
_entity.id
_entity.type
_entity.pdbx_description
1 polymer ?
#
loop_
_entity_poly.entity_id
_entity_poly.type
_entity_poly.pdbx_seq_one_letter_code
_entity_poly.pdbx_strand_id
1 'polypeptide(L)'
;MKIIRANDYADMSRKAANILSAQIILKPDCVLGLATGGTPVGAYQQLVEWYNKGDLDFSGVTTVNLDEYRGLPKDHPESYWSFMHRNLFDHVNIDPAHIHLPDGTNPDADDACAQYNQIIQDRKSTL
;
A
#
# COMPACT_ATOMS: atom_id res chain seq x y z
N MET A 1 -11.92 19.65 1.67
CA MET A 1 -10.55 19.11 1.67
C MET A 1 -9.86 19.45 2.98
N LYS A 2 -9.16 18.46 3.57
CA LYS A 2 -8.45 18.66 4.82
C LYS A 2 -6.95 18.81 4.53
N ILE A 3 -6.32 19.87 5.05
CA ILE A 3 -4.89 20.14 4.89
C ILE A 3 -4.24 20.01 6.27
N ILE A 4 -3.20 19.19 6.35
CA ILE A 4 -2.44 18.97 7.58
C ILE A 4 -1.02 19.48 7.37
N ARG A 5 -0.58 20.39 8.22
CA ARG A 5 0.78 20.94 8.16
C ARG A 5 1.76 20.05 8.93
N ALA A 6 2.96 19.94 8.40
CA ALA A 6 4.07 19.23 9.05
C ALA A 6 5.32 20.10 9.07
N ASN A 7 6.16 19.90 10.07
CA ASN A 7 7.37 20.70 10.27
C ASN A 7 8.53 20.21 9.40
N ASP A 8 8.58 18.91 9.14
CA ASP A 8 9.63 18.27 8.36
C ASP A 8 9.14 16.92 7.82
N TYR A 9 10.04 16.19 7.16
CA TYR A 9 9.71 14.88 6.60
C TYR A 9 9.29 13.85 7.68
N ALA A 10 10.00 13.81 8.80
CA ALA A 10 9.67 12.88 9.88
C ALA A 10 8.30 13.18 10.50
N ASP A 11 7.98 14.45 10.70
CA ASP A 11 6.69 14.88 11.21
C ASP A 11 5.56 14.57 10.23
N MET A 12 5.79 14.83 8.93
CA MET A 12 4.83 14.47 7.86
C MET A 12 4.57 12.96 7.84
N SER A 13 5.61 12.16 7.90
CA SER A 13 5.52 10.71 7.86
C SER A 13 4.73 10.17 9.05
N ARG A 14 5.00 10.68 10.24
CA ARG A 14 4.29 10.29 11.47
C ARG A 14 2.81 10.67 11.38
N LYS A 15 2.50 11.87 10.92
CA LYS A 15 1.11 12.33 10.77
C LYS A 15 0.34 11.51 9.73
N ALA A 16 0.97 11.20 8.60
CA ALA A 16 0.37 10.34 7.59
C ALA A 16 0.11 8.94 8.13
N ALA A 17 1.09 8.37 8.83
CA ALA A 17 0.95 7.06 9.45
C ALA A 17 -0.15 7.05 10.53
N ASN A 18 -0.33 8.13 11.28
CA ASN A 18 -1.43 8.25 12.24
C ASN A 18 -2.80 8.10 11.57
N ILE A 19 -2.99 8.74 10.42
CA ILE A 19 -4.26 8.67 9.69
C ILE A 19 -4.50 7.23 9.20
N LEU A 20 -3.48 6.60 8.61
CA LEU A 20 -3.57 5.22 8.14
C LEU A 20 -3.82 4.25 9.30
N SER A 21 -3.13 4.40 10.41
CA SER A 21 -3.31 3.54 11.57
C SER A 21 -4.70 3.68 12.18
N ALA A 22 -5.23 4.89 12.24
CA ALA A 22 -6.59 5.13 12.72
C ALA A 22 -7.62 4.41 11.84
N GLN A 23 -7.44 4.45 10.52
CA GLN A 23 -8.32 3.74 9.59
C GLN A 23 -8.25 2.23 9.81
N ILE A 24 -7.07 1.68 9.99
CA ILE A 24 -6.88 0.24 10.23
C ILE A 24 -7.55 -0.19 11.55
N ILE A 25 -7.40 0.61 12.60
CA ILE A 25 -7.97 0.33 13.92
C ILE A 25 -9.50 0.40 13.86
N LEU A 26 -10.03 1.45 13.23
CA LEU A 26 -11.49 1.68 13.18
C LEU A 26 -12.19 0.74 12.20
N LYS A 27 -11.49 0.30 11.15
CA LYS A 27 -12.04 -0.60 10.14
C LYS A 27 -10.97 -1.64 9.76
N PRO A 28 -10.88 -2.76 10.51
CA PRO A 28 -9.81 -3.75 10.29
C PRO A 28 -9.80 -4.39 8.89
N ASP A 29 -10.90 -4.36 8.17
CA ASP A 29 -11.03 -4.86 6.80
C ASP A 29 -10.94 -3.75 5.75
N CYS A 30 -10.35 -2.61 6.08
CA CYS A 30 -10.25 -1.46 5.19
C CYS A 30 -9.40 -1.76 3.94
N VAL A 31 -9.63 -0.96 2.90
CA VAL A 31 -8.81 -0.96 1.68
C VAL A 31 -7.96 0.30 1.67
N LEU A 32 -6.65 0.13 1.56
CA LEU A 32 -5.71 1.24 1.53
C LEU A 32 -5.12 1.40 0.13
N GLY A 33 -5.19 2.62 -0.39
CA GLY A 33 -4.43 3.02 -1.57
C GLY A 33 -3.02 3.43 -1.16
N LEU A 34 -2.01 2.77 -1.70
CA LEU A 34 -0.63 2.99 -1.33
C LEU A 34 0.20 3.46 -2.52
N ALA A 35 1.26 4.19 -2.25
CA ALA A 35 2.14 4.77 -3.25
C ALA A 35 3.58 4.28 -3.08
N THR A 36 4.35 4.37 -4.16
CA THR A 36 5.79 4.11 -4.16
C THR A 36 6.57 5.44 -4.13
N GLY A 37 7.88 5.34 -4.17
CA GLY A 37 8.77 6.50 -4.11
C GLY A 37 9.25 6.82 -2.71
N GLY A 38 10.11 7.83 -2.57
CA GLY A 38 10.71 8.19 -1.30
C GLY A 38 9.76 8.83 -0.30
N THR A 39 8.71 9.49 -0.79
CA THR A 39 7.80 10.25 0.06
C THR A 39 7.06 9.39 1.10
N PRO A 40 6.46 8.24 0.75
CA PRO A 40 5.72 7.45 1.74
C PRO A 40 6.58 6.52 2.60
N VAL A 41 7.88 6.39 2.31
CA VAL A 41 8.74 5.42 3.02
C VAL A 41 8.74 5.65 4.52
N GLY A 42 8.83 6.91 4.96
CA GLY A 42 8.80 7.23 6.38
C GLY A 42 7.49 6.85 7.06
N ALA A 43 6.37 7.01 6.35
CA ALA A 43 5.07 6.57 6.87
C ALA A 43 5.02 5.05 7.01
N TYR A 44 5.55 4.30 6.02
CA TYR A 44 5.60 2.84 6.10
C TYR A 44 6.48 2.37 7.26
N GLN A 45 7.64 2.99 7.46
CA GLN A 45 8.51 2.68 8.60
C GLN A 45 7.80 2.89 9.93
N GLN A 46 7.03 3.96 10.05
CA GLN A 46 6.27 4.23 11.26
C GLN A 46 5.16 3.19 11.49
N LEU A 47 4.47 2.77 10.42
CA LEU A 47 3.45 1.72 10.52
C LEU A 47 4.08 0.38 10.96
N VAL A 48 5.24 0.03 10.43
CA VAL A 48 5.97 -1.18 10.83
C VAL A 48 6.36 -1.13 12.29
N GLU A 49 6.84 0.03 12.77
CA GLU A 49 7.19 0.21 14.17
C GLU A 49 5.98 -0.01 15.09
N TRP A 50 4.84 0.57 14.77
CA TRP A 50 3.62 0.38 15.56
C TRP A 50 3.10 -1.05 15.47
N TYR A 51 3.21 -1.69 14.32
CA TYR A 51 2.89 -3.11 14.20
C TYR A 51 3.78 -3.96 15.13
N ASN A 52 5.08 -3.72 15.15
CA ASN A 52 6.01 -4.45 16.00
C ASN A 52 5.74 -4.23 17.49
N LYS A 53 5.17 -3.08 17.86
CA LYS A 53 4.74 -2.80 19.24
C LYS A 53 3.39 -3.45 19.60
N GLY A 54 2.71 -4.07 18.65
CA GLY A 54 1.41 -4.71 18.87
C GLY A 54 0.21 -3.79 18.71
N ASP A 55 0.40 -2.57 18.19
CA ASP A 55 -0.68 -1.58 18.06
C ASP A 55 -1.53 -1.77 16.80
N LEU A 56 -1.00 -2.45 15.77
CA LEU A 56 -1.66 -2.62 14.48
C LEU A 56 -1.74 -4.10 14.09
N ASP A 57 -2.83 -4.44 13.41
CA ASP A 57 -3.06 -5.74 12.81
C ASP A 57 -3.44 -5.55 11.34
N PHE A 58 -2.62 -6.07 10.43
CA PHE A 58 -2.82 -5.98 8.99
C PHE A 58 -3.53 -7.19 8.39
N SER A 59 -3.90 -8.18 9.18
CA SER A 59 -4.44 -9.46 8.66
C SER A 59 -5.73 -9.30 7.86
N GLY A 60 -6.54 -8.30 8.16
CA GLY A 60 -7.78 -8.01 7.42
C GLY A 60 -7.66 -6.91 6.39
N VAL A 61 -6.50 -6.26 6.28
CA VAL A 61 -6.29 -5.11 5.41
C VAL A 61 -6.08 -5.56 3.97
N THR A 62 -6.71 -4.87 3.02
CA THR A 62 -6.44 -5.00 1.58
C THR A 62 -5.71 -3.76 1.09
N THR A 63 -4.72 -3.93 0.23
CA THR A 63 -3.97 -2.82 -0.36
C THR A 63 -4.07 -2.80 -1.86
N VAL A 64 -4.10 -1.60 -2.44
CA VAL A 64 -4.05 -1.37 -3.88
C VAL A 64 -2.99 -0.31 -4.17
N ASN A 65 -2.16 -0.56 -5.18
CA ASN A 65 -1.25 0.43 -5.75
C ASN A 65 -1.76 0.81 -7.14
N LEU A 66 -1.43 2.00 -7.62
CA LEU A 66 -2.00 2.52 -8.86
C LEU A 66 -1.20 2.14 -10.09
N ASP A 67 0.09 1.86 -9.95
CA ASP A 67 0.97 1.66 -11.09
C ASP A 67 2.03 0.60 -10.84
N GLU A 68 2.64 0.15 -11.93
CA GLU A 68 3.78 -0.76 -11.96
C GLU A 68 4.54 -0.53 -13.25
N TYR A 69 5.84 -0.84 -13.26
CA TYR A 69 6.64 -0.81 -14.48
C TYR A 69 6.20 -1.90 -15.45
N ARG A 70 6.13 -1.55 -16.72
CA ARG A 70 5.91 -2.52 -17.79
C ARG A 70 7.21 -3.24 -18.13
N GLY A 71 7.08 -4.55 -18.38
CA GLY A 71 8.20 -5.36 -18.83
C GLY A 71 9.10 -5.89 -17.72
N LEU A 72 8.83 -5.54 -16.45
CA LEU A 72 9.56 -6.09 -15.32
C LEU A 72 8.73 -7.19 -14.65
N PRO A 73 9.31 -8.39 -14.40
CA PRO A 73 8.67 -9.36 -13.52
C PRO A 73 8.55 -8.77 -12.12
N LYS A 74 7.50 -9.15 -11.40
CA LYS A 74 7.24 -8.59 -10.06
C LYS A 74 8.35 -8.85 -9.06
N ASP A 75 9.10 -9.94 -9.22
CA ASP A 75 10.25 -10.28 -8.37
C ASP A 75 11.54 -9.53 -8.73
N HIS A 76 11.52 -8.73 -9.81
CA HIS A 76 12.66 -7.88 -10.16
C HIS A 76 12.90 -6.84 -9.05
N PRO A 77 14.17 -6.60 -8.62
CA PRO A 77 14.45 -5.67 -7.51
C PRO A 77 13.94 -4.25 -7.71
N GLU A 78 13.79 -3.80 -8.96
CA GLU A 78 13.34 -2.45 -9.30
C GLU A 78 11.83 -2.35 -9.50
N SER A 79 11.07 -3.45 -9.41
CA SER A 79 9.61 -3.41 -9.53
C SER A 79 8.98 -2.73 -8.31
N TYR A 80 7.79 -2.17 -8.48
CA TYR A 80 7.03 -1.61 -7.37
C TYR A 80 6.52 -2.70 -6.42
N TRP A 81 6.25 -3.90 -6.93
CA TRP A 81 5.98 -5.06 -6.09
C TRP A 81 7.11 -5.27 -5.08
N SER A 82 8.36 -5.34 -5.54
CA SER A 82 9.54 -5.51 -4.68
C SER A 82 9.72 -4.33 -3.72
N PHE A 83 9.51 -3.11 -4.21
CA PHE A 83 9.56 -1.90 -3.38
C PHE A 83 8.59 -1.99 -2.20
N MET A 84 7.34 -2.33 -2.45
CA MET A 84 6.32 -2.40 -1.42
C MET A 84 6.61 -3.51 -0.42
N HIS A 85 7.11 -4.65 -0.89
CA HIS A 85 7.50 -5.75 0.01
C HIS A 85 8.65 -5.34 0.93
N ARG A 86 9.71 -4.74 0.39
CA ARG A 86 10.86 -4.30 1.19
C ARG A 86 10.48 -3.26 2.25
N ASN A 87 9.58 -2.35 1.91
CA ASN A 87 9.27 -1.20 2.76
C ASN A 87 8.10 -1.43 3.71
N LEU A 88 7.19 -2.34 3.40
CA LEU A 88 6.01 -2.58 4.23
C LEU A 88 5.63 -4.04 4.34
N PHE A 89 5.30 -4.71 3.23
CA PHE A 89 4.56 -5.97 3.27
C PHE A 89 5.31 -7.12 3.96
N ASP A 90 6.64 -7.19 3.80
CA ASP A 90 7.45 -8.23 4.42
C ASP A 90 7.60 -8.05 5.94
N HIS A 91 7.19 -6.91 6.47
CA HIS A 91 7.39 -6.53 7.86
C HIS A 91 6.12 -6.60 8.70
N VAL A 92 4.98 -6.89 8.10
CA VAL A 92 3.68 -6.91 8.75
C VAL A 92 2.92 -8.21 8.39
N ASN A 93 1.81 -8.46 9.07
CA ASN A 93 1.05 -9.70 8.90
C ASN A 93 -0.06 -9.61 7.84
N ILE A 94 0.14 -8.81 6.79
CA ILE A 94 -0.84 -8.73 5.71
C ILE A 94 -0.93 -10.05 4.95
N ASP A 95 -2.16 -10.44 4.59
CA ASP A 95 -2.38 -11.62 3.76
C ASP A 95 -1.94 -11.33 2.32
N PRO A 96 -1.03 -12.12 1.73
CA PRO A 96 -0.59 -11.91 0.35
C PRO A 96 -1.74 -11.88 -0.67
N ALA A 97 -2.84 -12.58 -0.40
CA ALA A 97 -4.03 -12.54 -1.27
C ALA A 97 -4.75 -11.19 -1.26
N HIS A 98 -4.45 -10.33 -0.29
CA HIS A 98 -5.05 -9.00 -0.14
C HIS A 98 -4.18 -7.89 -0.73
N ILE A 99 -3.03 -8.22 -1.33
CA ILE A 99 -2.11 -7.26 -1.92
C ILE A 99 -2.36 -7.20 -3.43
N HIS A 100 -2.61 -6.00 -3.95
CA HIS A 100 -2.90 -5.79 -5.37
C HIS A 100 -2.02 -4.72 -5.97
N LEU A 101 -1.30 -5.08 -7.05
CA LEU A 101 -0.58 -4.17 -7.93
C LEU A 101 -0.92 -4.52 -9.38
N PRO A 102 -0.83 -3.56 -10.31
CA PRO A 102 -1.03 -3.87 -11.72
C PRO A 102 -0.01 -4.91 -12.23
N ASP A 103 -0.43 -5.72 -13.21
CA ASP A 103 0.46 -6.70 -13.84
C ASP A 103 1.24 -6.05 -14.98
N GLY A 104 2.49 -5.69 -14.71
CA GLY A 104 3.40 -5.09 -15.70
C GLY A 104 3.93 -6.09 -16.74
N THR A 105 3.71 -7.39 -16.54
CA THR A 105 4.21 -8.44 -17.46
C THR A 105 3.17 -8.86 -18.50
N ASN A 106 1.91 -8.42 -18.36
CA ASN A 106 0.90 -8.69 -19.35
C ASN A 106 1.23 -7.93 -20.65
N PRO A 107 1.45 -8.64 -21.80
CA PRO A 107 1.81 -7.98 -23.06
C PRO A 107 0.69 -7.10 -23.63
N ASP A 108 -0.56 -7.36 -23.24
CA ASP A 108 -1.72 -6.54 -23.61
C ASP A 108 -2.00 -5.54 -22.49
N ALA A 109 -1.60 -4.27 -22.72
CA ALA A 109 -1.79 -3.20 -21.73
C ALA A 109 -3.27 -2.92 -21.45
N ASP A 110 -4.13 -2.99 -22.46
CA ASP A 110 -5.55 -2.75 -22.30
C ASP A 110 -6.20 -3.87 -21.47
N ASP A 111 -5.80 -5.11 -21.68
CA ASP A 111 -6.26 -6.24 -20.86
C ASP A 111 -5.80 -6.11 -19.40
N ALA A 112 -4.53 -5.76 -19.19
CA ALA A 112 -4.01 -5.54 -17.84
C ALA A 112 -4.78 -4.44 -17.11
N CYS A 113 -5.06 -3.33 -17.78
CA CYS A 113 -5.86 -2.23 -17.23
C CYS A 113 -7.28 -2.69 -16.91
N ALA A 114 -7.93 -3.42 -17.81
CA ALA A 114 -9.29 -3.91 -17.60
C ALA A 114 -9.36 -4.87 -16.40
N GLN A 115 -8.41 -5.78 -16.27
CA GLN A 115 -8.33 -6.70 -15.13
C GLN A 115 -8.12 -5.94 -13.81
N TYR A 116 -7.22 -4.95 -13.80
CA TYR A 116 -6.95 -4.18 -12.58
C TYR A 116 -8.11 -3.29 -12.20
N ASN A 117 -8.79 -2.69 -13.17
CA ASN A 117 -10.01 -1.93 -12.93
C ASN A 117 -11.08 -2.80 -12.26
N GLN A 118 -11.21 -4.06 -12.67
CA GLN A 118 -12.15 -5.00 -12.07
C GLN A 118 -11.78 -5.29 -10.60
N ILE A 119 -10.49 -5.47 -10.30
CA ILE A 119 -10.01 -5.66 -8.93
C ILE A 119 -10.40 -4.47 -8.06
N ILE A 120 -10.18 -3.25 -8.54
CA ILE A 120 -10.52 -2.03 -7.80
C ILE A 120 -12.03 -1.92 -7.63
N GLN A 121 -12.82 -2.21 -8.66
CA GLN A 121 -14.28 -2.18 -8.60
C GLN A 121 -14.82 -3.14 -7.54
N ASP A 122 -14.27 -4.34 -7.46
CA ASP A 122 -14.68 -5.35 -6.48
C ASP A 122 -14.39 -4.91 -5.03
N ARG A 123 -13.48 -3.96 -4.84
CA ARG A 123 -13.12 -3.40 -3.53
C ARG A 123 -13.81 -2.07 -3.23
N LYS A 124 -14.54 -1.51 -4.19
CA LYS A 124 -15.11 -0.15 -4.10
C LYS A 124 -16.05 0.01 -2.91
N SER A 125 -16.80 -1.00 -2.57
CA SER A 125 -17.73 -0.94 -1.44
C SER A 125 -17.04 -0.86 -0.08
N THR A 126 -15.74 -1.15 -0.02
CA THR A 126 -14.94 -1.12 1.21
C THR A 126 -14.07 0.12 1.34
N LEU A 127 -13.99 0.93 0.28
CA LEU A 127 -13.30 2.20 0.31
C LEU A 127 -14.17 3.28 0.95
#